data_2796e96e89e50302a8285dbd28bf48f1
#
_entry.id   2796e96e89e50302a8285dbd28bf48f1
#
_cell.length_a   1.000
_cell.length_b   1.000
_cell.length_c   1.000
_cell.angle_alpha   90.00
_cell.angle_beta   90.00
_cell.angle_gamma   90.00
#
_symmetry.space_group_name_H-M   'P 1'
#
loop_
_entity.id
_entity.type
_entity.pdbx_description
1 polymer ?
#
loop_
_entity_poly.entity_id
_entity_poly.type
_entity_poly.pdbx_seq_one_letter_code
_entity_poly.pdbx_strand_id
1 'polypeptide(L)'
;MKPSEPSKETPFTSIVLADNDKLILETIGELLRSKNYDVHLAHDGLEAWKLVRDIRPSCMILDVVMPKLDGSRVCWMIRQDPALRDTPIIVFSSLSAQDFRHFPDLSADAYVAKGEICMAFQNILRAMTHLQAKGRADIAGGILGYDEVQPREIVAEMLLEIRRYANVLNALGPGTIELDTDGRILRISAGACEILGRSETQLIGEPVTSLCADRDQKTLLHLLRELTSGAQSERCKATVQFGELEIPIQVCSILDGGRCTGALIIMESRGKKVDAQG
;
A
#
# COMPACT_ATOMS: atom_id res chain seq x y z
N MET A 1 -9.25 -45.24 -4.71
CA MET A 1 -8.90 -43.82 -4.75
C MET A 1 -7.39 -43.73 -4.63
N LYS A 2 -6.68 -43.35 -5.69
CA LYS A 2 -5.23 -43.06 -5.62
C LYS A 2 -5.04 -41.77 -4.84
N PRO A 3 -4.08 -41.64 -3.91
CA PRO A 3 -3.74 -40.40 -3.32
C PRO A 3 -3.26 -39.45 -4.42
N SER A 4 -3.80 -38.22 -4.42
CA SER A 4 -3.35 -37.12 -5.29
C SER A 4 -1.87 -36.88 -5.05
N GLU A 5 -1.07 -36.97 -6.15
CA GLU A 5 0.35 -36.59 -6.12
C GLU A 5 0.46 -35.14 -5.56
N PRO A 6 1.46 -34.87 -4.70
CA PRO A 6 1.71 -33.50 -4.26
C PRO A 6 2.03 -32.65 -5.49
N SER A 7 1.33 -31.54 -5.64
CA SER A 7 1.58 -30.52 -6.66
C SER A 7 3.06 -30.17 -6.64
N LYS A 8 3.75 -30.27 -7.79
CA LYS A 8 5.14 -29.82 -7.96
C LYS A 8 5.22 -28.35 -7.57
N GLU A 9 5.80 -28.12 -6.40
CA GLU A 9 6.05 -26.78 -5.88
C GLU A 9 7.01 -26.07 -6.84
N THR A 10 6.56 -25.00 -7.46
CA THR A 10 7.42 -24.11 -8.23
C THR A 10 8.29 -23.32 -7.25
N PRO A 11 9.63 -23.40 -7.37
CA PRO A 11 10.50 -22.63 -6.47
C PRO A 11 10.23 -21.14 -6.63
N PHE A 12 10.36 -20.36 -5.55
CA PHE A 12 10.34 -18.92 -5.65
C PHE A 12 11.47 -18.47 -6.57
N THR A 13 11.14 -17.64 -7.55
CA THR A 13 12.10 -17.15 -8.54
C THR A 13 12.24 -15.64 -8.47
N SER A 14 11.12 -14.93 -8.41
CA SER A 14 11.07 -13.46 -8.31
C SER A 14 10.53 -13.03 -6.95
N ILE A 15 11.18 -12.05 -6.34
CA ILE A 15 10.85 -11.53 -5.02
C ILE A 15 10.70 -10.01 -5.11
N VAL A 16 9.63 -9.46 -4.55
CA VAL A 16 9.56 -8.04 -4.21
C VAL A 16 9.95 -7.89 -2.74
N LEU A 17 11.00 -7.12 -2.49
CA LEU A 17 11.45 -6.73 -1.15
C LEU A 17 11.11 -5.25 -0.94
N ALA A 18 10.24 -4.96 0.03
CA ALA A 18 9.77 -3.63 0.33
C ALA A 18 10.12 -3.21 1.75
N ASP A 19 10.85 -2.12 1.89
CA ASP A 19 11.32 -1.56 3.15
C ASP A 19 11.66 -0.07 2.95
N ASN A 20 11.46 0.79 3.95
CA ASN A 20 11.90 2.17 3.87
C ASN A 20 13.36 2.39 4.27
N ASP A 21 13.98 1.39 4.88
CA ASP A 21 15.40 1.42 5.23
C ASP A 21 16.25 0.94 4.05
N LYS A 22 16.98 1.89 3.45
CA LYS A 22 17.86 1.63 2.31
C LYS A 22 18.94 0.59 2.60
N LEU A 23 19.49 0.58 3.83
CA LEU A 23 20.53 -0.39 4.22
C LEU A 23 19.96 -1.81 4.24
N ILE A 24 18.75 -1.98 4.76
CA ILE A 24 18.04 -3.26 4.76
C ILE A 24 17.77 -3.73 3.32
N LEU A 25 17.24 -2.84 2.47
CA LEU A 25 16.98 -3.16 1.06
C LEU A 25 18.23 -3.63 0.34
N GLU A 26 19.32 -2.89 0.45
CA GLU A 26 20.59 -3.22 -0.20
C GLU A 26 21.13 -4.54 0.34
N THR A 27 21.25 -4.68 1.67
CA THR A 27 21.88 -5.85 2.27
C THR A 27 21.08 -7.14 2.08
N ILE A 28 19.80 -7.14 2.42
CA ILE A 28 18.94 -8.31 2.24
C ILE A 28 18.75 -8.62 0.76
N GLY A 29 18.62 -7.57 -0.09
CA GLY A 29 18.50 -7.72 -1.53
C GLY A 29 19.73 -8.42 -2.15
N GLU A 30 20.96 -8.01 -1.78
CA GLU A 30 22.19 -8.66 -2.25
C GLU A 30 22.31 -10.10 -1.74
N LEU A 31 21.97 -10.35 -0.50
CA LEU A 31 21.97 -11.70 0.07
C LEU A 31 20.97 -12.63 -0.65
N LEU A 32 19.79 -12.15 -1.00
CA LEU A 32 18.81 -12.91 -1.79
C LEU A 32 19.31 -13.14 -3.21
N ARG A 33 19.88 -12.13 -3.87
CA ARG A 33 20.48 -12.28 -5.22
C ARG A 33 21.63 -13.28 -5.22
N SER A 34 22.43 -13.34 -4.14
CA SER A 34 23.49 -14.34 -3.99
C SER A 34 22.96 -15.79 -3.93
N LYS A 35 21.68 -15.96 -3.64
CA LYS A 35 20.94 -17.25 -3.68
C LYS A 35 20.19 -17.47 -5.00
N ASN A 36 20.48 -16.66 -6.04
CA ASN A 36 19.89 -16.71 -7.36
C ASN A 36 18.38 -16.35 -7.41
N TYR A 37 17.89 -15.53 -6.47
CA TYR A 37 16.57 -14.92 -6.57
C TYR A 37 16.64 -13.67 -7.45
N ASP A 38 15.63 -13.45 -8.27
CA ASP A 38 15.40 -12.16 -8.96
C ASP A 38 14.71 -11.21 -8.00
N VAL A 39 15.40 -10.15 -7.56
CA VAL A 39 14.95 -9.28 -6.46
C VAL A 39 14.67 -7.88 -6.96
N HIS A 40 13.44 -7.44 -6.77
CA HIS A 40 12.94 -6.10 -7.06
C HIS A 40 12.75 -5.36 -5.74
N LEU A 41 13.33 -4.16 -5.63
CA LEU A 41 13.32 -3.37 -4.41
C LEU A 41 12.25 -2.28 -4.48
N ALA A 42 11.52 -2.08 -3.39
CA ALA A 42 10.58 -0.99 -3.19
C ALA A 42 10.94 -0.20 -1.94
N HIS A 43 10.97 1.13 -2.04
CA HIS A 43 11.34 2.04 -0.94
C HIS A 43 10.16 2.58 -0.16
N ASP A 44 8.95 2.35 -0.65
CA ASP A 44 7.70 2.73 -0.01
C ASP A 44 6.56 1.78 -0.42
N GLY A 45 5.44 1.88 0.29
CA GLY A 45 4.31 0.98 0.04
C GLY A 45 3.61 1.21 -1.30
N LEU A 46 3.68 2.42 -1.87
CA LEU A 46 3.11 2.69 -3.18
C LEU A 46 3.95 2.06 -4.30
N GLU A 47 5.27 2.16 -4.19
CA GLU A 47 6.20 1.47 -5.09
C GLU A 47 6.05 -0.05 -4.97
N ALA A 48 5.94 -0.57 -3.74
CA ALA A 48 5.69 -1.97 -3.48
C ALA A 48 4.40 -2.47 -4.16
N TRP A 49 3.30 -1.75 -4.01
CA TRP A 49 2.03 -2.07 -4.66
C TRP A 49 2.16 -2.11 -6.19
N LYS A 50 2.82 -1.09 -6.77
CA LYS A 50 3.05 -1.03 -8.20
C LYS A 50 3.88 -2.22 -8.70
N LEU A 51 5.01 -2.50 -8.05
CA LEU A 51 5.89 -3.62 -8.44
C LEU A 51 5.18 -4.97 -8.37
N VAL A 52 4.39 -5.22 -7.31
CA VAL A 52 3.65 -6.49 -7.18
C VAL A 52 2.63 -6.66 -8.31
N ARG A 53 1.93 -5.60 -8.71
CA ARG A 53 0.99 -5.64 -9.83
C ARG A 53 1.67 -5.90 -11.17
N ASP A 54 2.80 -5.23 -11.41
CA ASP A 54 3.51 -5.28 -12.69
C ASP A 54 4.26 -6.61 -12.86
N ILE A 55 4.92 -7.09 -11.80
CA ILE A 55 5.82 -8.25 -11.86
C ILE A 55 5.10 -9.55 -11.52
N ARG A 56 4.08 -9.50 -10.63
CA ARG A 56 3.42 -10.69 -10.05
C ARG A 56 4.45 -11.65 -9.45
N PRO A 57 5.16 -11.23 -8.41
CA PRO A 57 6.28 -11.98 -7.87
C PRO A 57 5.82 -13.31 -7.27
N SER A 58 6.74 -14.27 -7.21
CA SER A 58 6.50 -15.56 -6.57
C SER A 58 6.48 -15.47 -5.04
N CYS A 59 7.03 -14.39 -4.45
CA CYS A 59 7.00 -14.10 -3.03
C CYS A 59 7.19 -12.59 -2.80
N MET A 60 6.59 -12.07 -1.73
CA MET A 60 6.83 -10.71 -1.25
C MET A 60 7.40 -10.74 0.16
N ILE A 61 8.43 -9.91 0.41
CA ILE A 61 8.96 -9.60 1.73
C ILE A 61 8.64 -8.14 2.00
N LEU A 62 7.92 -7.86 3.09
CA LEU A 62 7.21 -6.60 3.29
C LEU A 62 7.43 -6.04 4.70
N ASP A 63 8.00 -4.85 4.80
CA ASP A 63 7.92 -4.10 6.06
C ASP A 63 6.52 -3.52 6.27
N VAL A 64 6.13 -3.38 7.52
CA VAL A 64 4.84 -2.79 7.90
C VAL A 64 4.92 -1.27 7.93
N VAL A 65 6.06 -0.73 8.37
CA VAL A 65 6.22 0.72 8.57
C VAL A 65 6.90 1.35 7.38
N MET A 66 6.09 1.79 6.43
CA MET A 66 6.58 2.45 5.23
C MET A 66 5.82 3.74 4.96
N PRO A 67 6.45 4.74 4.29
CA PRO A 67 5.78 5.96 3.85
C PRO A 67 4.78 5.67 2.72
N LYS A 68 3.90 6.62 2.48
CA LYS A 68 2.81 6.63 1.49
C LYS A 68 1.73 5.59 1.77
N LEU A 69 2.06 4.29 1.69
CA LEU A 69 1.19 3.19 2.09
C LEU A 69 1.93 2.33 3.11
N ASP A 70 1.31 2.07 4.25
CA ASP A 70 1.83 1.10 5.21
C ASP A 70 1.68 -0.34 4.69
N GLY A 71 2.54 -1.24 5.19
CA GLY A 71 2.56 -2.62 4.72
C GLY A 71 1.27 -3.39 5.02
N SER A 72 0.51 -3.01 6.05
CA SER A 72 -0.78 -3.65 6.33
C SER A 72 -1.78 -3.34 5.21
N ARG A 73 -1.75 -2.12 4.69
CA ARG A 73 -2.58 -1.71 3.57
C ARG A 73 -2.17 -2.39 2.27
N VAL A 74 -0.86 -2.47 1.98
CA VAL A 74 -0.35 -3.22 0.82
C VAL A 74 -0.77 -4.68 0.90
N CYS A 75 -0.62 -5.33 2.05
CA CYS A 75 -1.04 -6.71 2.27
C CYS A 75 -2.54 -6.90 1.99
N TRP A 76 -3.39 -6.03 2.57
CA TRP A 76 -4.83 -6.05 2.34
C TRP A 76 -5.17 -5.90 0.84
N MET A 77 -4.54 -4.94 0.14
CA MET A 77 -4.78 -4.73 -1.30
C MET A 77 -4.42 -5.96 -2.14
N ILE A 78 -3.30 -6.62 -1.83
CA ILE A 78 -2.88 -7.87 -2.49
C ILE A 78 -3.94 -8.96 -2.28
N ARG A 79 -4.52 -9.07 -1.07
CA ARG A 79 -5.56 -10.07 -0.76
C ARG A 79 -6.90 -9.76 -1.44
N GLN A 80 -7.20 -8.50 -1.74
CA GLN A 80 -8.40 -8.09 -2.47
C GLN A 80 -8.26 -8.29 -4.00
N ASP A 81 -7.06 -8.35 -4.54
CA ASP A 81 -6.85 -8.52 -5.98
C ASP A 81 -6.88 -10.03 -6.34
N PRO A 82 -7.84 -10.48 -7.19
CA PRO A 82 -7.95 -11.89 -7.58
C PRO A 82 -6.71 -12.46 -8.26
N ALA A 83 -5.88 -11.62 -8.90
CA ALA A 83 -4.66 -12.04 -9.59
C ALA A 83 -3.45 -12.14 -8.66
N LEU A 84 -3.51 -11.50 -7.48
CA LEU A 84 -2.40 -11.37 -6.54
C LEU A 84 -2.66 -12.03 -5.19
N ARG A 85 -3.92 -12.28 -4.84
CA ARG A 85 -4.34 -12.74 -3.50
C ARG A 85 -3.63 -14.00 -3.00
N ASP A 86 -3.11 -14.80 -3.93
CA ASP A 86 -2.38 -16.03 -3.62
C ASP A 86 -0.86 -15.85 -3.54
N THR A 87 -0.35 -14.64 -3.77
CA THR A 87 1.07 -14.32 -3.60
C THR A 87 1.48 -14.51 -2.14
N PRO A 88 2.49 -15.35 -1.84
CA PRO A 88 3.03 -15.50 -0.50
C PRO A 88 3.63 -14.19 0.01
N ILE A 89 3.24 -13.78 1.23
CA ILE A 89 3.70 -12.55 1.88
C ILE A 89 4.40 -12.91 3.18
N ILE A 90 5.68 -12.54 3.29
CA ILE A 90 6.48 -12.60 4.50
C ILE A 90 6.57 -11.16 5.03
N VAL A 91 5.97 -10.91 6.18
CA VAL A 91 6.16 -9.63 6.87
C VAL A 91 7.51 -9.66 7.57
N PHE A 92 8.33 -8.64 7.29
CA PHE A 92 9.65 -8.44 7.88
C PHE A 92 9.66 -7.11 8.62
N SER A 93 9.43 -7.12 9.94
CA SER A 93 9.18 -5.89 10.70
C SER A 93 9.76 -5.93 12.11
N SER A 94 9.93 -4.73 12.68
CA SER A 94 10.31 -4.55 14.10
C SER A 94 9.12 -4.63 15.06
N LEU A 95 7.92 -4.97 14.58
CA LEU A 95 6.73 -5.13 15.40
C LEU A 95 6.83 -6.36 16.30
N SER A 96 6.29 -6.26 17.52
CA SER A 96 6.17 -7.40 18.42
C SER A 96 5.01 -8.33 18.08
N ALA A 97 5.02 -9.56 18.61
CA ALA A 97 3.90 -10.49 18.46
C ALA A 97 2.57 -9.94 19.00
N GLN A 98 2.63 -9.07 20.02
CA GLN A 98 1.45 -8.43 20.59
C GLN A 98 0.90 -7.35 19.66
N ASP A 99 1.78 -6.62 18.98
CA ASP A 99 1.41 -5.57 18.04
C ASP A 99 0.64 -6.12 16.83
N PHE A 100 1.03 -7.29 16.32
CA PHE A 100 0.33 -7.93 15.20
C PHE A 100 -1.14 -8.24 15.48
N ARG A 101 -1.53 -8.44 16.75
CA ARG A 101 -2.94 -8.65 17.14
C ARG A 101 -3.81 -7.42 16.86
N HIS A 102 -3.21 -6.24 16.81
CA HIS A 102 -3.90 -4.99 16.51
C HIS A 102 -4.10 -4.76 15.00
N PHE A 103 -3.53 -5.63 14.16
CA PHE A 103 -3.61 -5.55 12.69
C PHE A 103 -4.28 -6.79 12.07
N PRO A 104 -5.60 -6.99 12.26
CA PRO A 104 -6.31 -8.15 11.71
C PRO A 104 -6.28 -8.19 10.17
N ASP A 105 -6.08 -7.02 9.52
CA ASP A 105 -5.97 -6.91 8.07
C ASP A 105 -4.59 -7.31 7.53
N LEU A 106 -3.60 -7.52 8.42
CA LEU A 106 -2.27 -7.99 8.06
C LEU A 106 -2.30 -9.51 7.82
N SER A 107 -2.92 -9.90 6.70
CA SER A 107 -3.08 -11.30 6.28
C SER A 107 -1.80 -11.81 5.59
N ALA A 108 -0.68 -11.81 6.32
CA ALA A 108 0.58 -12.38 5.87
C ALA A 108 0.63 -13.90 6.08
N ASP A 109 1.49 -14.56 5.31
CA ASP A 109 1.67 -16.01 5.39
C ASP A 109 2.81 -16.40 6.35
N ALA A 110 3.75 -15.48 6.62
CA ALA A 110 4.78 -15.62 7.62
C ALA A 110 5.19 -14.27 8.20
N TYR A 111 5.78 -14.31 9.40
CA TYR A 111 6.29 -13.13 10.11
C TYR A 111 7.74 -13.38 10.52
N VAL A 112 8.63 -12.43 10.18
CA VAL A 112 10.05 -12.45 10.55
C VAL A 112 10.36 -11.14 11.25
N ALA A 113 10.92 -11.23 12.44
CA ALA A 113 11.33 -10.06 13.21
C ALA A 113 12.62 -9.45 12.64
N LYS A 114 12.69 -8.10 12.56
CA LYS A 114 13.91 -7.37 12.25
C LYS A 114 14.83 -7.40 13.47
N GLY A 115 15.90 -8.16 13.37
CA GLY A 115 16.94 -8.29 14.38
C GLY A 115 18.34 -8.12 13.75
N GLU A 116 19.32 -8.88 14.22
CA GLU A 116 20.61 -8.94 13.56
C GLU A 116 20.47 -9.45 12.14
N ILE A 117 21.08 -8.77 11.18
CA ILE A 117 20.87 -8.99 9.73
C ILE A 117 21.10 -10.45 9.31
N CYS A 118 22.18 -11.08 9.82
CA CYS A 118 22.49 -12.47 9.47
C CYS A 118 21.38 -13.43 9.92
N MET A 119 20.89 -13.25 11.14
CA MET A 119 19.82 -14.08 11.71
C MET A 119 18.49 -13.79 11.03
N ALA A 120 18.17 -12.52 10.78
CA ALA A 120 16.98 -12.11 10.07
C ALA A 120 16.94 -12.71 8.67
N PHE A 121 18.04 -12.69 7.92
CA PHE A 121 18.16 -13.34 6.63
C PHE A 121 17.93 -14.86 6.68
N GLN A 122 18.51 -15.55 7.67
CA GLN A 122 18.28 -16.98 7.85
C GLN A 122 16.80 -17.27 8.16
N ASN A 123 16.14 -16.43 8.95
CA ASN A 123 14.72 -16.56 9.27
C ASN A 123 13.84 -16.31 8.04
N ILE A 124 14.21 -15.35 7.18
CA ILE A 124 13.54 -15.14 5.88
C ILE A 124 13.65 -16.40 5.02
N LEU A 125 14.85 -16.98 4.88
CA LEU A 125 15.04 -18.22 4.09
C LEU A 125 14.27 -19.41 4.67
N ARG A 126 14.19 -19.53 6.00
CA ARG A 126 13.36 -20.55 6.67
C ARG A 126 11.88 -20.37 6.35
N ALA A 127 11.37 -19.12 6.44
CA ALA A 127 9.99 -18.80 6.09
C ALA A 127 9.70 -19.15 4.62
N MET A 128 10.58 -18.75 3.69
CA MET A 128 10.44 -19.08 2.27
C MET A 128 10.40 -20.59 2.03
N THR A 129 11.33 -21.34 2.63
CA THR A 129 11.38 -22.80 2.50
C THR A 129 10.11 -23.46 3.05
N HIS A 130 9.62 -22.96 4.18
CA HIS A 130 8.40 -23.49 4.79
C HIS A 130 7.16 -23.22 3.91
N LEU A 131 7.02 -22.00 3.38
CA LEU A 131 5.94 -21.63 2.47
C LEU A 131 5.97 -22.45 1.17
N GLN A 132 7.16 -22.76 0.65
CA GLN A 132 7.32 -23.64 -0.51
C GLN A 132 6.91 -25.08 -0.21
N ALA A 133 7.26 -25.63 0.97
CA ALA A 133 7.04 -27.03 1.30
C ALA A 133 5.61 -27.35 1.73
N LYS A 134 4.96 -26.44 2.44
CA LYS A 134 3.65 -26.70 3.09
C LYS A 134 2.51 -25.82 2.60
N GLY A 135 2.82 -24.85 1.71
CA GLY A 135 1.84 -23.85 1.31
C GLY A 135 1.43 -22.93 2.46
N ARG A 136 0.36 -22.14 2.25
CA ARG A 136 -0.11 -21.08 3.16
C ARG A 136 -0.77 -21.58 4.46
N ALA A 137 -1.17 -22.84 4.53
CA ALA A 137 -2.12 -23.31 5.55
C ALA A 137 -1.52 -23.63 6.93
N ASP A 138 -0.20 -23.65 7.10
CA ASP A 138 0.42 -24.34 8.27
C ASP A 138 1.40 -23.51 9.11
N ILE A 139 1.52 -22.18 8.88
CA ILE A 139 2.27 -21.32 9.79
C ILE A 139 1.32 -20.83 10.90
N ALA A 140 0.87 -21.77 11.73
CA ALA A 140 0.10 -21.44 12.92
C ALA A 140 1.00 -20.72 13.94
N GLY A 141 1.01 -19.41 13.90
CA GLY A 141 1.24 -18.60 15.09
C GLY A 141 2.66 -18.33 15.55
N GLY A 142 3.69 -18.56 14.75
CA GLY A 142 5.08 -18.25 15.16
C GLY A 142 5.69 -17.09 14.39
N ILE A 143 6.19 -16.07 15.10
CA ILE A 143 7.09 -15.06 14.53
C ILE A 143 8.51 -15.61 14.64
N LEU A 144 9.20 -15.77 13.51
CA LEU A 144 10.58 -16.22 13.49
C LEU A 144 11.52 -15.08 13.97
N GLY A 145 12.40 -15.39 14.92
CA GLY A 145 13.36 -14.42 15.45
C GLY A 145 12.79 -13.47 16.52
N TYR A 146 11.62 -13.77 17.09
CA TYR A 146 10.97 -12.91 18.09
C TYR A 146 11.80 -12.70 19.36
N ASP A 147 12.49 -13.73 19.84
CA ASP A 147 13.28 -13.67 21.07
C ASP A 147 14.49 -12.72 20.97
N GLU A 148 14.83 -12.27 19.76
CA GLU A 148 15.97 -11.41 19.44
C GLU A 148 15.60 -9.93 19.31
N VAL A 149 14.30 -9.57 19.34
CA VAL A 149 13.82 -8.21 19.10
C VAL A 149 13.17 -7.62 20.33
N GLN A 150 13.66 -6.44 20.76
CA GLN A 150 12.95 -5.63 21.76
C GLN A 150 11.70 -4.99 21.14
N PRO A 151 10.52 -5.18 21.70
CA PRO A 151 9.29 -4.59 21.22
C PRO A 151 9.39 -3.05 21.18
N ARG A 152 9.00 -2.45 20.07
CA ARG A 152 8.87 -0.99 19.96
C ARG A 152 7.37 -0.64 20.04
N GLU A 153 6.86 -0.41 21.25
CA GLU A 153 5.46 -0.01 21.49
C GLU A 153 5.02 1.21 20.65
N ILE A 154 5.95 2.16 20.44
CA ILE A 154 5.72 3.37 19.63
C ILE A 154 5.24 3.06 18.21
N VAL A 155 5.68 1.96 17.61
CA VAL A 155 5.32 1.60 16.23
C VAL A 155 3.87 1.16 16.13
N ALA A 156 3.39 0.39 17.09
CA ALA A 156 1.99 -0.04 17.14
C ALA A 156 1.05 1.16 17.34
N GLU A 157 1.40 2.09 18.22
CA GLU A 157 0.63 3.31 18.44
C GLU A 157 0.56 4.16 17.15
N MET A 158 1.68 4.32 16.45
CA MET A 158 1.72 5.07 15.20
C MET A 158 0.82 4.47 14.12
N LEU A 159 0.82 3.15 13.95
CA LEU A 159 -0.03 2.46 12.98
C LEU A 159 -1.52 2.55 13.36
N LEU A 160 -1.85 2.52 14.66
CA LEU A 160 -3.22 2.75 15.13
C LEU A 160 -3.70 4.18 14.80
N GLU A 161 -2.85 5.20 14.95
CA GLU A 161 -3.17 6.57 14.57
C GLU A 161 -3.38 6.71 13.05
N ILE A 162 -2.55 6.06 12.23
CA ILE A 162 -2.74 6.02 10.77
C ILE A 162 -4.11 5.43 10.42
N ARG A 163 -4.51 4.34 11.07
CA ARG A 163 -5.83 3.72 10.86
C ARG A 163 -6.97 4.64 11.31
N ARG A 164 -6.82 5.30 12.45
CA ARG A 164 -7.79 6.29 12.94
C ARG A 164 -7.97 7.42 11.95
N TYR A 165 -6.88 7.94 11.40
CA TYR A 165 -6.91 8.97 10.37
C TYR A 165 -7.69 8.52 9.11
N ALA A 166 -7.47 7.30 8.64
CA ALA A 166 -8.21 6.75 7.52
C ALA A 166 -9.72 6.68 7.79
N ASN A 167 -10.13 6.30 9.01
CA ASN A 167 -11.54 6.29 9.41
C ASN A 167 -12.15 7.70 9.44
N VAL A 168 -11.38 8.70 9.86
CA VAL A 168 -11.82 10.11 9.83
C VAL A 168 -12.05 10.57 8.39
N LEU A 169 -11.13 10.26 7.48
CA LEU A 169 -11.29 10.59 6.05
C LEU A 169 -12.55 9.94 5.44
N ASN A 170 -12.85 8.70 5.82
CA ASN A 170 -14.07 8.01 5.39
C ASN A 170 -15.36 8.66 5.92
N ALA A 171 -15.29 9.38 7.03
CA ALA A 171 -16.42 10.08 7.62
C ALA A 171 -16.63 11.49 7.05
N LEU A 172 -15.65 12.03 6.30
CA LEU A 172 -15.69 13.37 5.72
C LEU A 172 -16.39 13.37 4.36
N GLY A 173 -17.61 13.86 4.33
CA GLY A 173 -18.34 14.14 3.09
C GLY A 173 -18.68 12.90 2.23
N PRO A 174 -19.18 13.13 1.02
CA PRO A 174 -19.58 12.06 0.10
C PRO A 174 -18.41 11.23 -0.42
N GLY A 175 -17.22 11.82 -0.54
CA GLY A 175 -16.02 11.14 -0.99
C GLY A 175 -14.75 11.97 -0.76
N THR A 176 -13.64 11.30 -0.43
CA THR A 176 -12.33 11.93 -0.25
C THR A 176 -11.26 11.18 -1.00
N ILE A 177 -10.27 11.92 -1.55
CA ILE A 177 -9.10 11.38 -2.25
C ILE A 177 -7.86 12.10 -1.72
N GLU A 178 -6.94 11.38 -1.12
CA GLU A 178 -5.63 11.88 -0.70
C GLU A 178 -4.59 11.61 -1.80
N LEU A 179 -3.80 12.63 -2.11
CA LEU A 179 -2.79 12.62 -3.17
C LEU A 179 -1.40 12.88 -2.59
N ASP A 180 -0.38 12.30 -3.20
CA ASP A 180 1.00 12.72 -3.01
C ASP A 180 1.30 14.04 -3.75
N THR A 181 2.54 14.52 -3.63
CA THR A 181 3.01 15.74 -4.31
C THR A 181 3.01 15.63 -5.83
N ASP A 182 3.01 14.42 -6.38
CA ASP A 182 2.95 14.14 -7.82
C ASP A 182 1.52 14.00 -8.34
N GLY A 183 0.52 14.14 -7.47
CA GLY A 183 -0.90 13.98 -7.79
C GLY A 183 -1.35 12.53 -7.95
N ARG A 184 -0.62 11.59 -7.39
CA ARG A 184 -1.01 10.17 -7.34
C ARG A 184 -1.87 9.89 -6.13
N ILE A 185 -2.84 9.03 -6.32
CA ILE A 185 -3.79 8.64 -5.27
C ILE A 185 -3.08 7.76 -4.24
N LEU A 186 -3.01 8.23 -3.00
CA LEU A 186 -2.50 7.49 -1.85
C LEU A 186 -3.62 6.78 -1.08
N ARG A 187 -4.74 7.47 -0.91
CA ARG A 187 -5.91 6.95 -0.22
C ARG A 187 -7.18 7.45 -0.89
N ILE A 188 -8.21 6.64 -0.82
CA ILE A 188 -9.53 7.00 -1.34
C ILE A 188 -10.60 6.41 -0.43
N SER A 189 -11.61 7.19 -0.11
CA SER A 189 -12.73 6.72 0.71
C SER A 189 -13.67 5.82 -0.06
N ALA A 190 -14.41 4.98 0.67
CA ALA A 190 -15.43 4.11 0.08
C ALA A 190 -16.46 4.91 -0.73
N GLY A 191 -16.89 6.09 -0.22
CA GLY A 191 -17.81 6.96 -0.93
C GLY A 191 -17.26 7.49 -2.25
N ALA A 192 -15.96 7.81 -2.32
CA ALA A 192 -15.34 8.20 -3.59
C ALA A 192 -15.22 7.02 -4.55
N CYS A 193 -14.92 5.81 -4.09
CA CYS A 193 -14.95 4.60 -4.90
C CYS A 193 -16.34 4.33 -5.50
N GLU A 194 -17.41 4.50 -4.71
CA GLU A 194 -18.80 4.37 -5.17
C GLU A 194 -19.13 5.40 -6.25
N ILE A 195 -18.76 6.66 -6.04
CA ILE A 195 -19.00 7.75 -7.01
C ILE A 195 -18.26 7.49 -8.32
N LEU A 196 -17.01 7.03 -8.26
CA LEU A 196 -16.17 6.77 -9.41
C LEU A 196 -16.45 5.42 -10.10
N GLY A 197 -17.21 4.52 -9.43
CA GLY A 197 -17.52 3.18 -9.96
C GLY A 197 -16.29 2.27 -10.09
N ARG A 198 -15.21 2.54 -9.32
CA ARG A 198 -13.94 1.79 -9.37
C ARG A 198 -13.50 1.41 -7.97
N SER A 199 -12.87 0.24 -7.85
CA SER A 199 -12.33 -0.22 -6.57
C SER A 199 -11.07 0.56 -6.16
N GLU A 200 -10.79 0.60 -4.87
CA GLU A 200 -9.59 1.21 -4.33
C GLU A 200 -8.31 0.61 -4.93
N THR A 201 -8.26 -0.70 -5.09
CA THR A 201 -7.10 -1.40 -5.69
C THR A 201 -6.81 -0.99 -7.14
N GLN A 202 -7.83 -0.51 -7.87
CA GLN A 202 -7.67 0.02 -9.22
C GLN A 202 -7.22 1.48 -9.25
N LEU A 203 -7.46 2.22 -8.16
CA LEU A 203 -7.26 3.67 -8.11
C LEU A 203 -5.96 4.07 -7.42
N ILE A 204 -5.53 3.34 -6.41
CA ILE A 204 -4.29 3.65 -5.67
C ILE A 204 -3.08 3.62 -6.61
N GLY A 205 -2.28 4.69 -6.55
CA GLY A 205 -1.10 4.91 -7.38
C GLY A 205 -1.37 5.52 -8.76
N GLU A 206 -2.63 5.56 -9.19
CA GLU A 206 -2.99 6.23 -10.45
C GLU A 206 -2.92 7.76 -10.28
N PRO A 207 -2.51 8.50 -11.34
CA PRO A 207 -2.64 9.94 -11.33
C PRO A 207 -4.12 10.32 -11.25
N VAL A 208 -4.50 11.23 -10.36
CA VAL A 208 -5.91 11.65 -10.22
C VAL A 208 -6.46 12.26 -11.51
N THR A 209 -5.60 12.85 -12.33
CA THR A 209 -5.96 13.40 -13.62
C THR A 209 -6.42 12.35 -14.63
N SER A 210 -6.02 11.10 -14.48
CA SER A 210 -6.51 10.00 -15.34
C SER A 210 -8.00 9.68 -15.13
N LEU A 211 -8.59 10.17 -14.04
CA LEU A 211 -10.01 9.99 -13.72
C LEU A 211 -10.89 11.08 -14.31
N CYS A 212 -10.28 12.21 -14.72
CA CYS A 212 -11.01 13.39 -15.19
C CYS A 212 -11.17 13.37 -16.71
N ALA A 213 -12.22 14.05 -17.20
CA ALA A 213 -12.34 14.38 -18.61
C ALA A 213 -11.14 15.23 -19.08
N ASP A 214 -10.70 15.07 -20.33
CA ASP A 214 -9.52 15.75 -20.89
C ASP A 214 -9.55 17.27 -20.71
N ARG A 215 -10.74 17.87 -20.80
CA ARG A 215 -10.94 19.30 -20.59
C ARG A 215 -10.57 19.78 -19.19
N ASP A 216 -10.74 18.93 -18.18
CA ASP A 216 -10.58 19.29 -16.77
C ASP A 216 -9.20 18.90 -16.22
N GLN A 217 -8.44 18.05 -16.94
CA GLN A 217 -7.11 17.61 -16.52
C GLN A 217 -6.15 18.79 -16.30
N LYS A 218 -6.15 19.75 -17.23
CA LYS A 218 -5.27 20.94 -17.12
C LYS A 218 -5.65 21.82 -15.95
N THR A 219 -6.95 21.99 -15.71
CA THR A 219 -7.48 22.76 -14.57
C THR A 219 -7.09 22.12 -13.24
N LEU A 220 -7.28 20.80 -13.12
CA LEU A 220 -6.93 20.09 -11.91
C LEU A 220 -5.42 20.09 -11.66
N LEU A 221 -4.60 19.89 -12.69
CA LEU A 221 -3.14 19.99 -12.60
C LEU A 221 -2.69 21.38 -12.16
N HIS A 222 -3.32 22.45 -12.67
CA HIS A 222 -3.01 23.81 -12.28
C HIS A 222 -3.30 24.04 -10.80
N LEU A 223 -4.50 23.66 -10.35
CA LEU A 223 -4.90 23.76 -8.93
C LEU A 223 -3.94 23.00 -8.01
N LEU A 224 -3.58 21.76 -8.37
CA LEU A 224 -2.65 20.96 -7.59
C LEU A 224 -1.26 21.62 -7.51
N ARG A 225 -0.75 22.17 -8.61
CA ARG A 225 0.55 22.87 -8.63
C ARG A 225 0.54 24.14 -7.78
N GLU A 226 -0.51 24.95 -7.86
CA GLU A 226 -0.66 26.13 -7.02
C GLU A 226 -0.66 25.77 -5.54
N LEU A 227 -1.43 24.77 -5.16
CA LEU A 227 -1.53 24.31 -3.77
C LEU A 227 -0.22 23.69 -3.25
N THR A 228 0.54 23.01 -4.10
CA THR A 228 1.81 22.37 -3.70
C THR A 228 2.99 23.35 -3.69
N SER A 229 2.90 24.47 -4.42
CA SER A 229 3.94 25.51 -4.46
C SER A 229 3.79 26.61 -3.41
N GLY A 230 2.61 26.75 -2.80
CA GLY A 230 2.29 27.78 -1.82
C GLY A 230 2.57 27.37 -0.39
N ALA A 231 3.09 28.32 0.42
CA ALA A 231 3.37 28.11 1.85
C ALA A 231 2.12 28.23 2.76
N GLN A 232 0.95 28.46 2.20
CA GLN A 232 -0.30 28.63 2.97
C GLN A 232 -1.29 27.52 2.62
N SER A 233 -2.02 27.05 3.65
CA SER A 233 -3.14 26.10 3.48
C SER A 233 -4.29 26.76 2.74
N GLU A 234 -4.18 26.83 1.42
CA GLU A 234 -5.26 27.36 0.58
C GLU A 234 -6.24 26.24 0.25
N ARG A 235 -7.51 26.62 0.19
CA ARG A 235 -8.61 25.77 -0.25
C ARG A 235 -9.11 26.30 -1.56
N CYS A 236 -9.07 25.48 -2.60
CA CYS A 236 -9.60 25.83 -3.90
C CYS A 236 -10.85 25.00 -4.19
N LYS A 237 -11.84 25.63 -4.85
CA LYS A 237 -13.05 24.94 -5.30
C LYS A 237 -13.04 24.87 -6.81
N ALA A 238 -13.50 23.74 -7.34
CA ALA A 238 -13.67 23.52 -8.76
C ALA A 238 -14.85 22.57 -8.99
N THR A 239 -15.34 22.53 -10.21
CA THR A 239 -16.23 21.45 -10.68
C THR A 239 -15.46 20.66 -11.72
N VAL A 240 -15.36 19.36 -11.53
CA VAL A 240 -14.57 18.45 -12.38
C VAL A 240 -15.47 17.33 -12.87
N GLN A 241 -15.33 16.99 -14.14
CA GLN A 241 -16.03 15.85 -14.70
C GLN A 241 -15.21 14.57 -14.50
N PHE A 242 -15.77 13.65 -13.72
CA PHE A 242 -15.27 12.29 -13.52
C PHE A 242 -16.20 11.31 -14.25
N GLY A 243 -15.75 10.78 -15.38
CA GLY A 243 -16.62 9.95 -16.25
C GLY A 243 -17.84 10.73 -16.74
N GLU A 244 -19.04 10.26 -16.41
CA GLU A 244 -20.31 10.92 -16.76
C GLU A 244 -20.83 11.92 -15.72
N LEU A 245 -20.09 12.11 -14.61
CA LEU A 245 -20.54 12.92 -13.48
C LEU A 245 -19.76 14.23 -13.40
N GLU A 246 -20.47 15.35 -13.31
CA GLU A 246 -19.89 16.63 -12.87
C GLU A 246 -19.95 16.71 -11.34
N ILE A 247 -18.79 16.81 -10.69
CA ILE A 247 -18.66 16.76 -9.25
C ILE A 247 -18.03 18.05 -8.77
N PRO A 248 -18.70 18.81 -7.90
CA PRO A 248 -18.08 19.92 -7.18
C PRO A 248 -17.05 19.34 -6.19
N ILE A 249 -15.84 19.83 -6.27
CA ILE A 249 -14.72 19.39 -5.42
C ILE A 249 -14.14 20.58 -4.67
N GLN A 250 -13.63 20.30 -3.49
CA GLN A 250 -12.73 21.18 -2.77
C GLN A 250 -11.35 20.50 -2.70
N VAL A 251 -10.30 21.21 -3.07
CA VAL A 251 -8.92 20.75 -3.00
C VAL A 251 -8.19 21.54 -1.93
N CYS A 252 -7.50 20.83 -1.04
CA CYS A 252 -6.75 21.42 0.08
C CYS A 252 -5.32 20.87 0.06
N SER A 253 -4.31 21.70 0.37
CA SER A 253 -2.95 21.22 0.62
C SER A 253 -2.85 20.48 1.95
N ILE A 254 -2.04 19.44 2.00
CA ILE A 254 -1.63 18.74 3.23
C ILE A 254 -0.25 19.26 3.59
N LEU A 255 -0.12 19.85 4.79
CA LEU A 255 1.12 20.44 5.26
C LEU A 255 1.68 19.67 6.45
N ASP A 256 2.98 19.43 6.43
CA ASP A 256 3.74 18.94 7.57
C ASP A 256 4.92 19.87 7.83
N GLY A 257 4.99 20.43 9.05
CA GLY A 257 6.01 21.41 9.40
C GLY A 257 6.09 22.63 8.47
N GLY A 258 4.98 23.01 7.81
CA GLY A 258 4.92 24.11 6.83
C GLY A 258 5.35 23.70 5.41
N ARG A 259 5.73 22.46 5.19
CA ARG A 259 6.05 21.90 3.87
C ARG A 259 4.84 21.13 3.32
N CYS A 260 4.50 21.36 2.07
CA CYS A 260 3.46 20.59 1.41
C CYS A 260 3.93 19.15 1.19
N THR A 261 3.14 18.20 1.66
CA THR A 261 3.37 16.75 1.53
C THR A 261 2.36 16.07 0.61
N GLY A 262 1.32 16.80 0.17
CA GLY A 262 0.31 16.27 -0.72
C GLY A 262 -0.93 17.16 -0.78
N ALA A 263 -2.01 16.61 -1.30
CA ALA A 263 -3.29 17.29 -1.39
C ALA A 263 -4.45 16.37 -1.00
N LEU A 264 -5.53 16.96 -0.50
CA LEU A 264 -6.80 16.28 -0.22
C LEU A 264 -7.88 16.85 -1.14
N ILE A 265 -8.52 15.99 -1.91
CA ILE A 265 -9.73 16.31 -2.66
C ILE A 265 -10.93 15.84 -1.86
N ILE A 266 -11.89 16.74 -1.64
CA ILE A 266 -13.16 16.46 -0.98
C ILE A 266 -14.26 16.66 -2.03
N MET A 267 -15.06 15.64 -2.28
CA MET A 267 -16.24 15.71 -3.13
C MET A 267 -17.38 16.31 -2.32
N GLU A 268 -17.97 17.42 -2.78
CA GLU A 268 -19.04 18.12 -2.02
C GLU A 268 -20.41 17.43 -2.19
N SER A 269 -20.60 16.67 -3.29
CA SER A 269 -21.83 15.92 -3.57
C SER A 269 -21.55 14.71 -4.45
N ARG A 270 -22.57 13.85 -4.64
CA ARG A 270 -22.48 12.69 -5.57
C ARG A 270 -22.44 13.07 -7.06
N GLY A 271 -22.42 14.35 -7.36
CA GLY A 271 -22.39 14.85 -8.74
C GLY A 271 -23.74 14.82 -9.46
N LYS A 272 -23.80 15.50 -10.61
CA LYS A 272 -24.94 15.45 -11.54
C LYS A 272 -24.46 14.76 -12.82
N LYS A 273 -25.34 13.94 -13.43
CA LYS A 273 -25.05 13.39 -14.76
C LYS A 273 -24.94 14.53 -15.78
N VAL A 274 -23.94 14.46 -16.63
CA VAL A 274 -23.80 15.35 -17.78
C VAL A 274 -24.87 14.89 -18.80
N ASP A 275 -25.83 15.75 -19.07
CA ASP A 275 -26.80 15.45 -20.12
C ASP A 275 -26.07 15.35 -21.46
N ALA A 276 -26.24 14.21 -22.14
CA ALA A 276 -25.61 13.93 -23.43
C ALA A 276 -26.35 14.72 -24.57
N GLN A 277 -26.45 16.04 -24.40
CA GLN A 277 -27.00 16.96 -25.42
C GLN A 277 -26.08 18.17 -25.54
N GLY A 278 -25.18 18.11 -26.51
CA GLY A 278 -24.36 19.21 -26.95
C GLY A 278 -23.51 18.81 -28.14
#